data_8ba1cbbefedeb059719f435f114078d1
#
_entry.id   8ba1cbbefedeb059719f435f114078d1
#
_cell.length_a   1.000
_cell.length_b   1.000
_cell.length_c   1.000
_cell.angle_alpha   90.00
_cell.angle_beta   90.00
_cell.angle_gamma   90.00
#
_symmetry.space_group_name_H-M   'P 1'
#
loop_
_entity.id
_entity.type
_entity.pdbx_description
1 polymer ?
#
loop_
_entity_poly.entity_id
_entity_poly.type
_entity_poly.pdbx_seq_one_letter_code
_entity_poly.pdbx_strand_id
1 'polypeptide(L)'
;LINSKATEDAFIVKKIRESGAIILGKANLSEWANFRGQNSTSGWSGINGQTKNPYVLTRNPCGSSSGSGVAVSANLTVLAIGTETNGSIMCPSNANGIVGIKPTVGLISRTGIIPISFTQDTSGPMARTLTDAVITLNIMIGKDSLDSKTLSSKSKKLDYTNFLRLGGIKN
;
A
#
# COMPACT_ATOMS: atom_id res chain seq x y z
N LEU A 1 16.34 -9.97 -12.00
CA LEU A 1 16.23 -8.93 -10.93
C LEU A 1 16.95 -9.29 -9.61
N ILE A 2 17.56 -10.48 -9.49
CA ILE A 2 18.17 -10.96 -8.23
C ILE A 2 19.21 -9.97 -7.68
N ASN A 3 19.96 -9.31 -8.54
CA ASN A 3 20.97 -8.31 -8.14
C ASN A 3 20.51 -6.86 -8.37
N SER A 4 19.24 -6.65 -8.69
CA SER A 4 18.71 -5.31 -8.95
C SER A 4 18.55 -4.56 -7.63
N LYS A 5 19.22 -3.42 -7.53
CA LYS A 5 19.04 -2.45 -6.44
C LYS A 5 18.46 -1.18 -7.00
N ALA A 6 17.46 -0.62 -6.31
CA ALA A 6 16.96 0.71 -6.65
C ALA A 6 18.09 1.73 -6.50
N THR A 7 18.23 2.60 -7.50
CA THR A 7 19.24 3.67 -7.49
C THR A 7 18.80 4.87 -6.66
N GLU A 8 17.48 5.00 -6.47
CA GLU A 8 16.86 6.08 -5.73
C GLU A 8 15.56 5.62 -5.06
N ASP A 9 15.11 6.34 -4.06
CA ASP A 9 13.84 6.08 -3.38
C ASP A 9 12.65 6.44 -4.29
N ALA A 10 11.61 5.61 -4.29
CA ALA A 10 10.33 6.00 -4.84
C ALA A 10 9.79 7.25 -4.13
N PHE A 11 8.96 8.05 -4.80
CA PHE A 11 8.39 9.27 -4.22
C PHE A 11 7.81 9.06 -2.83
N ILE A 12 7.00 8.01 -2.65
CA ILE A 12 6.38 7.68 -1.35
C ILE A 12 7.40 7.30 -0.29
N VAL A 13 8.47 6.61 -0.65
CA VAL A 13 9.55 6.23 0.27
C VAL A 13 10.28 7.46 0.76
N LYS A 14 10.60 8.39 -0.15
CA LYS A 14 11.20 9.68 0.19
C LYS A 14 10.32 10.46 1.17
N LYS A 15 9.02 10.58 0.89
CA LYS A 15 8.06 11.28 1.76
C LYS A 15 7.98 10.69 3.17
N ILE A 16 7.98 9.37 3.27
CA ILE A 16 7.92 8.66 4.55
C ILE A 16 9.23 8.86 5.33
N ARG A 17 10.39 8.79 4.67
CA ARG A 17 11.68 9.08 5.31
C ARG A 17 11.77 10.52 5.82
N GLU A 18 11.35 11.48 5.01
CA GLU A 18 11.32 12.91 5.37
C GLU A 18 10.41 13.19 6.57
N SER A 19 9.41 12.36 6.83
CA SER A 19 8.56 12.47 8.03
C SER A 19 9.18 11.90 9.31
N GLY A 20 10.40 11.32 9.21
CA GLY A 20 11.10 10.70 10.34
C GLY A 20 10.75 9.22 10.57
N ALA A 21 9.97 8.59 9.69
CA ALA A 21 9.65 7.18 9.83
C ALA A 21 10.86 6.28 9.47
N ILE A 22 10.98 5.18 10.21
CA ILE A 22 12.02 4.16 10.00
C ILE A 22 11.48 3.09 9.06
N ILE A 23 12.21 2.84 7.95
CA ILE A 23 11.88 1.76 7.01
C ILE A 23 12.54 0.47 7.48
N LEU A 24 11.74 -0.48 7.94
CA LEU A 24 12.22 -1.76 8.47
C LEU A 24 12.63 -2.73 7.35
N GLY A 25 11.99 -2.68 6.20
CA GLY A 25 12.27 -3.63 5.11
C GLY A 25 11.23 -3.58 4.00
N LYS A 26 11.25 -4.62 3.17
CA LYS A 26 10.31 -4.87 2.08
C LYS A 26 9.42 -6.05 2.41
N ALA A 27 8.13 -5.92 2.09
CA ALA A 27 7.16 -6.97 2.28
C ALA A 27 7.12 -7.94 1.08
N ASN A 28 6.73 -9.18 1.33
CA ASN A 28 6.52 -10.19 0.28
C ASN A 28 5.16 -10.00 -0.37
N LEU A 29 5.10 -9.33 -1.50
CA LEU A 29 3.88 -9.21 -2.30
C LEU A 29 3.68 -10.46 -3.17
N SER A 30 2.45 -10.66 -3.66
CA SER A 30 2.19 -11.66 -4.70
C SER A 30 3.03 -11.36 -5.94
N GLU A 31 3.72 -12.36 -6.46
CA GLU A 31 4.63 -12.17 -7.59
C GLU A 31 3.94 -11.47 -8.77
N TRP A 32 4.55 -10.36 -9.23
CA TRP A 32 4.00 -9.50 -10.29
C TRP A 32 2.54 -9.10 -10.06
N ALA A 33 2.15 -8.90 -8.81
CA ALA A 33 0.80 -8.50 -8.39
C ALA A 33 -0.32 -9.41 -8.93
N ASN A 34 -0.03 -10.71 -9.12
CA ASN A 34 -0.91 -11.71 -9.73
C ASN A 34 -1.21 -11.52 -11.23
N PHE A 35 -0.52 -10.62 -11.93
CA PHE A 35 -0.77 -10.36 -13.35
C PHE A 35 0.00 -11.28 -14.31
N ARG A 36 0.90 -12.12 -13.80
CA ARG A 36 1.79 -12.89 -14.65
C ARG A 36 1.18 -14.20 -15.20
N GLY A 37 0.17 -14.74 -14.59
CA GLY A 37 -0.40 -16.03 -14.99
C GLY A 37 -1.79 -16.26 -14.44
N GLN A 38 -2.53 -17.16 -15.10
CA GLN A 38 -3.89 -17.51 -14.71
C GLN A 38 -3.97 -18.24 -13.36
N ASN A 39 -2.89 -18.93 -12.97
CA ASN A 39 -2.81 -19.70 -11.72
C ASN A 39 -1.98 -18.99 -10.65
N SER A 40 -1.95 -17.66 -10.66
CA SER A 40 -1.26 -16.89 -9.62
C SER A 40 -1.90 -17.09 -8.26
N THR A 41 -1.07 -17.26 -7.23
CA THR A 41 -1.52 -17.41 -5.85
C THR A 41 -1.18 -16.17 -5.06
N SER A 42 -2.20 -15.57 -4.42
CA SER A 42 -1.98 -14.40 -3.56
C SER A 42 -1.03 -14.72 -2.41
N GLY A 43 -0.02 -13.87 -2.25
CA GLY A 43 1.01 -13.99 -1.21
C GLY A 43 2.20 -14.86 -1.58
N TRP A 44 2.21 -15.45 -2.76
CA TRP A 44 3.36 -16.25 -3.20
C TRP A 44 4.34 -15.43 -4.05
N SER A 45 5.62 -15.65 -3.85
CA SER A 45 6.68 -15.19 -4.75
C SER A 45 7.79 -16.23 -4.87
N GLY A 46 8.50 -16.23 -5.99
CA GLY A 46 9.65 -17.09 -6.22
C GLY A 46 10.85 -16.81 -5.29
N ILE A 47 10.86 -15.65 -4.63
CA ILE A 47 11.94 -15.26 -3.71
C ILE A 47 11.68 -15.80 -2.29
N ASN A 48 10.46 -15.62 -1.76
CA ASN A 48 10.14 -15.88 -0.35
C ASN A 48 9.02 -16.90 -0.14
N GLY A 49 8.54 -17.55 -1.21
CA GLY A 49 7.46 -18.52 -1.11
C GLY A 49 6.12 -17.90 -0.70
N GLN A 50 5.32 -18.65 0.04
CA GLN A 50 3.95 -18.33 0.39
C GLN A 50 3.83 -17.57 1.70
N THR A 51 3.40 -16.32 1.65
CA THR A 51 2.90 -15.57 2.82
C THR A 51 1.57 -16.16 3.27
N LYS A 52 1.42 -16.40 4.56
CA LYS A 52 0.24 -17.01 5.17
C LYS A 52 -0.57 -15.98 5.95
N ASN A 53 -1.89 -16.19 6.05
CA ASN A 53 -2.73 -15.41 6.93
C ASN A 53 -2.32 -15.64 8.41
N PRO A 54 -2.07 -14.59 9.22
CA PRO A 54 -1.54 -14.76 10.58
C PRO A 54 -2.55 -15.36 11.56
N TYR A 55 -3.85 -15.28 11.28
CA TYR A 55 -4.90 -15.86 12.12
C TYR A 55 -5.20 -17.31 11.74
N VAL A 56 -5.10 -17.65 10.44
CA VAL A 56 -5.39 -18.99 9.94
C VAL A 56 -4.30 -19.39 8.96
N LEU A 57 -3.25 -20.06 9.46
CA LEU A 57 -2.03 -20.38 8.71
C LEU A 57 -2.24 -21.28 7.48
N THR A 58 -3.41 -21.93 7.38
CA THR A 58 -3.80 -22.73 6.21
C THR A 58 -4.45 -21.92 5.09
N ARG A 59 -4.72 -20.62 5.32
CA ARG A 59 -5.31 -19.72 4.34
C ARG A 59 -4.27 -18.74 3.79
N ASN A 60 -4.48 -18.31 2.55
CA ASN A 60 -3.70 -17.21 2.01
C ASN A 60 -4.21 -15.86 2.56
N PRO A 61 -3.36 -14.83 2.60
CA PRO A 61 -3.71 -13.53 3.17
C PRO A 61 -4.43 -12.60 2.20
N CYS A 62 -4.90 -13.09 1.04
CA CYS A 62 -5.22 -12.28 -0.12
C CYS A 62 -4.01 -11.47 -0.65
N GLY A 63 -4.20 -10.66 -1.66
CA GLY A 63 -3.12 -9.90 -2.29
C GLY A 63 -3.64 -8.82 -3.26
N SER A 64 -2.70 -8.20 -3.89
CA SER A 64 -1.25 -8.52 -4.01
C SER A 64 -0.38 -7.95 -2.88
N SER A 65 -0.81 -6.97 -2.10
CA SER A 65 -0.06 -6.42 -0.95
C SER A 65 -0.11 -7.35 0.27
N SER A 66 0.14 -8.64 0.05
CA SER A 66 -0.01 -9.72 1.03
C SER A 66 0.89 -9.55 2.24
N GLY A 67 2.19 -9.41 2.02
CA GLY A 67 3.16 -9.24 3.09
C GLY A 67 2.96 -7.93 3.87
N SER A 68 2.53 -6.86 3.20
CA SER A 68 2.17 -5.60 3.86
C SER A 68 1.01 -5.81 4.84
N GLY A 69 -0.05 -6.47 4.41
CA GLY A 69 -1.21 -6.79 5.25
C GLY A 69 -0.84 -7.66 6.44
N VAL A 70 -0.09 -8.73 6.19
CA VAL A 70 0.35 -9.67 7.24
C VAL A 70 1.30 -9.01 8.24
N ALA A 71 2.26 -8.21 7.79
CA ALA A 71 3.22 -7.55 8.68
C ALA A 71 2.53 -6.63 9.69
N VAL A 72 1.53 -5.87 9.25
CA VAL A 72 0.73 -4.99 10.12
C VAL A 72 -0.15 -5.81 11.07
N SER A 73 -0.86 -6.81 10.54
CA SER A 73 -1.76 -7.67 11.30
C SER A 73 -1.04 -8.48 12.37
N ALA A 74 0.14 -9.03 12.04
CA ALA A 74 0.98 -9.80 12.96
C ALA A 74 1.81 -8.92 13.92
N ASN A 75 1.58 -7.59 13.94
CA ASN A 75 2.29 -6.63 14.79
C ASN A 75 3.81 -6.57 14.57
N LEU A 76 4.28 -6.90 13.38
CA LEU A 76 5.70 -6.80 13.00
C LEU A 76 6.09 -5.35 12.67
N THR A 77 5.11 -4.55 12.29
CA THR A 77 5.26 -3.11 12.04
C THR A 77 3.99 -2.36 12.42
N VAL A 78 4.11 -1.05 12.66
CA VAL A 78 2.97 -0.18 12.96
C VAL A 78 2.11 0.03 11.72
N LEU A 79 2.75 0.24 10.58
CA LEU A 79 2.11 0.51 9.29
C LEU A 79 2.90 -0.14 8.15
N ALA A 80 2.25 -0.32 7.02
CA ALA A 80 2.89 -0.73 5.77
C ALA A 80 2.27 0.02 4.59
N ILE A 81 2.95 -0.04 3.45
CA ILE A 81 2.45 0.50 2.19
C ILE A 81 2.03 -0.66 1.30
N GLY A 82 0.85 -0.54 0.74
CA GLY A 82 0.36 -1.39 -0.34
C GLY A 82 0.27 -0.64 -1.66
N THR A 83 0.12 -1.40 -2.73
CA THR A 83 -0.22 -0.87 -4.06
C THR A 83 -1.47 -1.57 -4.57
N GLU A 84 -2.27 -0.86 -5.33
CA GLU A 84 -3.49 -1.42 -5.89
C GLU A 84 -3.77 -0.93 -7.30
N THR A 85 -4.03 -1.89 -8.18
CA THR A 85 -4.72 -1.67 -9.45
C THR A 85 -6.19 -2.02 -9.27
N ASN A 86 -6.46 -3.23 -8.73
CA ASN A 86 -7.82 -3.72 -8.46
C ASN A 86 -7.80 -4.68 -7.25
N GLY A 87 -8.21 -4.20 -6.09
CA GLY A 87 -8.37 -5.00 -4.87
C GLY A 87 -7.08 -5.24 -4.06
N SER A 88 -5.91 -4.85 -4.55
CA SER A 88 -4.62 -5.29 -3.99
C SER A 88 -4.20 -4.62 -2.66
N ILE A 89 -4.89 -3.59 -2.20
CA ILE A 89 -4.83 -3.04 -0.83
C ILE A 89 -6.05 -3.54 -0.05
N MET A 90 -7.23 -3.42 -0.66
CA MET A 90 -8.50 -3.67 0.01
C MET A 90 -8.66 -5.13 0.41
N CYS A 91 -8.34 -6.07 -0.50
CA CYS A 91 -8.49 -7.49 -0.23
C CYS A 91 -7.55 -7.98 0.91
N PRO A 92 -6.22 -7.74 0.87
CA PRO A 92 -5.36 -8.17 1.98
C PRO A 92 -5.66 -7.41 3.28
N SER A 93 -6.14 -6.17 3.24
CA SER A 93 -6.56 -5.48 4.47
C SER A 93 -7.76 -6.17 5.11
N ASN A 94 -8.79 -6.49 4.33
CA ASN A 94 -9.95 -7.22 4.81
C ASN A 94 -9.60 -8.62 5.33
N ALA A 95 -8.81 -9.38 4.56
CA ALA A 95 -8.46 -10.77 4.92
C ALA A 95 -7.59 -10.87 6.18
N ASN A 96 -6.85 -9.82 6.52
CA ASN A 96 -5.94 -9.79 7.67
C ASN A 96 -6.46 -8.89 8.81
N GLY A 97 -7.72 -8.39 8.75
CA GLY A 97 -8.35 -7.65 9.83
C GLY A 97 -7.70 -6.30 10.14
N ILE A 98 -7.25 -5.57 9.12
CA ILE A 98 -6.64 -4.26 9.25
C ILE A 98 -7.34 -3.21 8.38
N VAL A 99 -6.97 -1.96 8.53
CA VAL A 99 -7.45 -0.84 7.70
C VAL A 99 -6.49 -0.62 6.54
N GLY A 100 -7.02 -0.63 5.32
CA GLY A 100 -6.32 -0.20 4.12
C GLY A 100 -7.05 0.96 3.45
N ILE A 101 -6.31 1.93 2.94
CA ILE A 101 -6.89 3.04 2.17
C ILE A 101 -6.36 2.98 0.74
N LYS A 102 -7.27 2.78 -0.22
CA LYS A 102 -6.98 2.97 -1.64
C LYS A 102 -7.43 4.39 -2.03
N PRO A 103 -6.51 5.34 -2.16
CA PRO A 103 -6.87 6.70 -2.53
C PRO A 103 -7.23 6.81 -4.02
N THR A 104 -7.82 7.95 -4.38
CA THR A 104 -8.05 8.30 -5.79
C THR A 104 -6.72 8.43 -6.53
N VAL A 105 -6.67 7.92 -7.77
CA VAL A 105 -5.49 8.03 -8.64
C VAL A 105 -5.11 9.50 -8.82
N GLY A 106 -3.81 9.79 -8.62
CA GLY A 106 -3.26 11.14 -8.67
C GLY A 106 -3.24 11.87 -7.31
N LEU A 107 -3.79 11.29 -6.24
CA LEU A 107 -3.60 11.84 -4.90
C LEU A 107 -2.18 11.58 -4.39
N ILE A 108 -1.63 10.40 -4.70
CA ILE A 108 -0.28 9.96 -4.37
C ILE A 108 0.47 9.67 -5.66
N SER A 109 1.75 10.05 -5.72
CA SER A 109 2.62 9.76 -6.87
C SER A 109 2.92 8.27 -6.98
N ARG A 110 3.01 7.81 -8.22
CA ARG A 110 3.39 6.44 -8.60
C ARG A 110 4.85 6.34 -9.05
N THR A 111 5.62 7.43 -8.97
CA THR A 111 7.04 7.43 -9.34
C THR A 111 7.82 6.44 -8.47
N GLY A 112 8.52 5.52 -9.13
CA GLY A 112 9.26 4.42 -8.48
C GLY A 112 8.41 3.19 -8.15
N ILE A 113 7.13 3.17 -8.55
CA ILE A 113 6.25 1.99 -8.46
C ILE A 113 6.19 1.32 -9.83
N ILE A 114 6.37 -0.01 -9.87
CA ILE A 114 6.26 -0.78 -11.11
C ILE A 114 4.82 -0.71 -11.62
N PRO A 115 4.58 -0.21 -12.85
CA PRO A 115 3.23 0.04 -13.35
C PRO A 115 2.54 -1.26 -13.80
N ILE A 116 1.21 -1.28 -13.65
CA ILE A 116 0.30 -2.26 -14.23
C ILE A 116 -0.71 -1.54 -15.12
N SER A 117 -1.44 -0.58 -14.57
CA SER A 117 -2.46 0.19 -15.28
C SER A 117 -2.31 1.68 -15.01
N PHE A 118 -2.04 2.45 -16.05
CA PHE A 118 -1.88 3.90 -15.95
C PHE A 118 -3.10 4.63 -15.38
N THR A 119 -4.29 4.07 -15.57
CA THR A 119 -5.56 4.69 -15.16
C THR A 119 -6.05 4.26 -13.78
N GLN A 120 -5.50 3.16 -13.22
CA GLN A 120 -6.02 2.54 -12.00
C GLN A 120 -5.01 2.49 -10.87
N ASP A 121 -3.71 2.41 -11.19
CA ASP A 121 -2.68 2.20 -10.18
C ASP A 121 -2.61 3.34 -9.16
N THR A 122 -2.51 2.96 -7.91
CA THR A 122 -2.21 3.84 -6.79
C THR A 122 -1.48 3.08 -5.69
N SER A 123 -0.86 3.80 -4.78
CA SER A 123 -0.39 3.27 -3.50
C SER A 123 -1.24 3.78 -2.36
N GLY A 124 -1.20 3.11 -1.23
CA GLY A 124 -1.93 3.55 -0.05
C GLY A 124 -1.43 2.90 1.24
N PRO A 125 -1.77 3.51 2.37
CA PRO A 125 -1.38 3.02 3.69
C PRO A 125 -2.23 1.83 4.13
N MET A 126 -1.60 0.95 4.88
CA MET A 126 -2.21 -0.19 5.57
C MET A 126 -1.78 -0.13 7.04
N ALA A 127 -2.72 -0.09 7.97
CA ALA A 127 -2.48 0.07 9.40
C ALA A 127 -3.54 -0.65 10.24
N ARG A 128 -3.28 -0.84 11.54
CA ARG A 128 -4.27 -1.45 12.44
C ARG A 128 -5.44 -0.52 12.77
N THR A 129 -5.21 0.79 12.76
CA THR A 129 -6.25 1.78 13.05
C THR A 129 -6.48 2.72 11.88
N LEU A 130 -7.70 3.26 11.78
CA LEU A 130 -8.02 4.29 10.79
C LEU A 130 -7.17 5.55 10.99
N THR A 131 -6.90 5.92 12.22
CA THR A 131 -6.07 7.09 12.56
C THR A 131 -4.67 6.96 11.97
N ASP A 132 -4.00 5.82 12.19
CA ASP A 132 -2.64 5.59 11.68
C ASP A 132 -2.63 5.57 10.13
N ALA A 133 -3.64 4.95 9.53
CA ALA A 133 -3.77 4.93 8.07
C ALA A 133 -3.95 6.34 7.50
N VAL A 134 -4.76 7.19 8.14
CA VAL A 134 -5.02 8.57 7.69
C VAL A 134 -3.81 9.47 7.91
N ILE A 135 -3.10 9.36 9.03
CA ILE A 135 -1.84 10.08 9.27
C ILE A 135 -0.83 9.73 8.18
N THR A 136 -0.68 8.43 7.89
CA THR A 136 0.23 7.95 6.85
C THR A 136 -0.19 8.45 5.47
N LEU A 137 -1.49 8.46 5.16
CA LEU A 137 -2.02 9.03 3.92
C LEU A 137 -1.59 10.49 3.75
N ASN A 138 -1.75 11.32 4.79
CA ASN A 138 -1.36 12.73 4.75
C ASN A 138 0.13 12.93 4.42
N ILE A 139 0.99 12.05 4.92
CA ILE A 139 2.44 12.08 4.64
C ILE A 139 2.71 11.74 3.17
N MET A 140 2.00 10.74 2.63
CA MET A 140 2.23 10.23 1.28
C MET A 140 1.74 11.16 0.17
N ILE A 141 0.78 12.05 0.46
CA ILE A 141 0.20 12.96 -0.53
C ILE A 141 1.23 13.98 -0.99
N GLY A 142 1.23 14.26 -2.30
CA GLY A 142 2.05 15.32 -2.85
C GLY A 142 2.01 15.39 -4.37
N LYS A 143 2.37 16.57 -4.90
CA LYS A 143 2.59 16.76 -6.32
C LYS A 143 3.98 16.28 -6.70
N ASP A 144 4.06 15.61 -7.83
CA ASP A 144 5.30 15.09 -8.40
C ASP A 144 5.33 15.39 -9.90
N SER A 145 6.35 16.10 -10.35
CA SER A 145 6.52 16.43 -11.77
C SER A 145 6.71 15.22 -12.67
N LEU A 146 7.15 14.09 -12.10
CA LEU A 146 7.35 12.83 -12.82
C LEU A 146 6.06 11.99 -12.94
N ASP A 147 5.01 12.31 -12.17
CA ASP A 147 3.68 11.72 -12.32
C ASP A 147 2.62 12.78 -12.62
N SER A 148 2.31 12.94 -13.90
CA SER A 148 1.36 13.95 -14.40
C SER A 148 -0.05 13.84 -13.78
N LYS A 149 -0.45 12.66 -13.28
CA LYS A 149 -1.73 12.49 -12.59
C LYS A 149 -1.79 13.28 -11.29
N THR A 150 -0.67 13.47 -10.61
CA THR A 150 -0.62 14.28 -9.38
C THR A 150 -0.78 15.78 -9.69
N LEU A 151 -0.34 16.23 -10.87
CA LEU A 151 -0.43 17.62 -11.29
C LEU A 151 -1.85 18.02 -11.71
N SER A 152 -2.58 17.08 -12.32
CA SER A 152 -3.97 17.28 -12.76
C SER A 152 -4.98 17.13 -11.62
N SER A 153 -4.57 16.57 -10.49
CA SER A 153 -5.42 16.42 -9.33
C SER A 153 -5.83 17.78 -8.78
N LYS A 154 -7.14 18.04 -8.75
CA LYS A 154 -7.73 19.24 -8.11
C LYS A 154 -7.69 19.13 -6.58
N SER A 155 -7.21 18.03 -6.03
CA SER A 155 -7.13 17.82 -4.59
C SER A 155 -6.19 18.87 -3.98
N LYS A 156 -6.76 19.77 -3.19
CA LYS A 156 -5.98 20.60 -2.28
C LYS A 156 -5.34 19.65 -1.26
N LYS A 157 -4.15 19.99 -0.78
CA LYS A 157 -3.54 19.30 0.35
C LYS A 157 -4.48 19.50 1.56
N LEU A 158 -5.38 18.55 1.77
CA LEU A 158 -6.27 18.50 2.93
C LEU A 158 -5.57 17.72 4.04
N ASP A 159 -5.77 18.15 5.26
CA ASP A 159 -5.45 17.31 6.41
C ASP A 159 -6.64 16.39 6.68
N TYR A 160 -6.51 15.13 6.26
CA TYR A 160 -7.56 14.14 6.39
C TYR A 160 -7.85 13.74 7.85
N THR A 161 -6.95 14.05 8.81
CA THR A 161 -7.23 13.81 10.23
C THR A 161 -8.41 14.64 10.74
N ASN A 162 -8.70 15.78 10.13
CA ASN A 162 -9.86 16.62 10.44
C ASN A 162 -11.21 15.91 10.22
N PHE A 163 -11.22 14.79 9.48
CA PHE A 163 -12.42 13.99 9.21
C PHE A 163 -12.56 12.78 10.14
N LEU A 164 -11.61 12.56 11.04
CA LEU A 164 -11.67 11.51 12.06
C LEU A 164 -12.62 11.93 13.18
N ARG A 165 -13.90 11.58 13.06
CA ARG A 165 -14.95 11.93 14.03
C ARG A 165 -15.71 10.68 14.46
N LEU A 166 -15.95 10.54 15.77
CA LEU A 166 -16.91 9.55 16.28
C LEU A 166 -18.30 9.87 15.70
N GLY A 167 -18.97 8.87 15.12
CA GLY A 167 -20.25 9.07 14.46
C GLY A 167 -20.20 9.84 13.14
N GLY A 168 -19.05 9.88 12.48
CA GLY A 168 -18.84 10.58 11.19
C GLY A 168 -19.65 10.00 10.02
N ILE A 169 -20.12 8.74 10.12
CA ILE A 169 -21.06 8.14 9.18
C ILE A 169 -22.45 8.36 9.78
N LYS A 170 -23.13 9.40 9.34
CA LYS A 170 -24.55 9.57 9.56
C LYS A 170 -25.27 9.20 8.27
N ASN A 171 -26.32 8.36 8.40
CA ASN A 171 -27.28 8.10 7.34
C ASN A 171 -28.02 9.38 6.96
#